data_2b04b78f1db78b3c7fe297d8bfc7b753
#
_entry.id   2b04b78f1db78b3c7fe297d8bfc7b753
#
_cell.length_a   1.000
_cell.length_b   1.000
_cell.length_c   1.000
_cell.angle_alpha   90.00
_cell.angle_beta   90.00
_cell.angle_gamma   90.00
#
_symmetry.space_group_name_H-M   'P 1'
#
loop_
_entity.id
_entity.type
_entity.pdbx_description
1 polymer ?
#
loop_
_entity_poly.entity_id
_entity_poly.type
_entity_poly.pdbx_seq_one_letter_code
_entity_poly.pdbx_strand_id
1 'polypeptide(L)'
;MSTIISLQTILWSALAAAAGIGLPVLVFLVWKFKFCRGAKLFPAVVGAVTFVVFAQVLEGVPKAIFFGGGTGVSQYVLTHAWAYTLIGCLLAGVFEEVGRYLAFRFLLKRYTNRRDAVTYGIGHGGIEA
;
A
#
# COMPACT_ATOMS: atom_id res chain seq x y z
N MET A 1 14.01 13.34 28.78
CA MET A 1 15.11 13.37 27.78
C MET A 1 14.54 13.97 26.51
N SER A 2 14.90 15.20 26.17
CA SER A 2 14.56 15.80 24.89
C SER A 2 15.45 15.15 23.81
N THR A 3 14.87 14.33 22.97
CA THR A 3 15.55 13.79 21.79
C THR A 3 15.82 14.96 20.84
N ILE A 4 17.04 15.45 20.81
CA ILE A 4 17.48 16.45 19.83
C ILE A 4 17.53 15.72 18.47
N ILE A 5 16.50 15.95 17.66
CA ILE A 5 16.47 15.42 16.28
C ILE A 5 17.54 16.17 15.50
N SER A 6 18.52 15.47 14.95
CA SER A 6 19.59 16.10 14.19
C SER A 6 19.07 16.68 12.87
N LEU A 7 19.65 17.78 12.40
CA LEU A 7 19.33 18.38 11.08
C LEU A 7 19.47 17.34 9.97
N GLN A 8 20.45 16.47 10.07
CA GLN A 8 20.67 15.39 9.11
C GLN A 8 19.49 14.39 9.07
N THR A 9 18.93 14.03 10.23
CA THR A 9 17.74 13.17 10.29
C THR A 9 16.54 13.84 9.62
N ILE A 10 16.34 15.13 9.84
CA ILE A 10 15.27 15.90 9.21
C ILE A 10 15.43 15.92 7.68
N LEU A 11 16.64 16.19 7.20
CA LEU A 11 16.93 16.23 5.76
C LEU A 11 16.71 14.87 5.09
N TRP A 12 17.18 13.78 5.68
CA TRP A 12 16.95 12.43 5.13
C TRP A 12 15.48 12.03 5.15
N SER A 13 14.75 12.37 6.22
CA SER A 13 13.31 12.10 6.30
C SER A 13 12.53 12.90 5.26
N ALA A 14 12.89 14.18 5.05
CA ALA A 14 12.27 15.01 4.03
C ALA A 14 12.56 14.48 2.62
N LEU A 15 13.80 14.05 2.35
CA LEU A 15 14.18 13.45 1.07
C LEU A 15 13.43 12.13 0.82
N ALA A 16 13.34 11.27 1.83
CA ALA A 16 12.61 10.02 1.74
C ALA A 16 11.11 10.25 1.46
N ALA A 17 10.48 11.20 2.17
CA ALA A 17 9.09 11.58 1.93
C ALA A 17 8.88 12.16 0.51
N ALA A 18 9.79 13.02 0.05
CA ALA A 18 9.73 13.57 -1.29
C ALA A 18 9.89 12.48 -2.37
N ALA A 19 10.78 11.51 -2.15
CA ALA A 19 10.95 10.38 -3.05
C ALA A 19 9.74 9.44 -3.04
N GLY A 20 9.19 9.12 -1.87
CA GLY A 20 8.01 8.28 -1.71
C GLY A 20 6.78 8.83 -2.45
N ILE A 21 6.60 10.14 -2.47
CA ILE A 21 5.51 10.78 -3.21
C ILE A 21 5.89 11.01 -4.68
N GLY A 22 7.11 11.48 -4.93
CA GLY A 22 7.55 11.89 -6.26
C GLY A 22 7.75 10.74 -7.24
N LEU A 23 8.31 9.61 -6.80
CA LEU A 23 8.57 8.47 -7.66
C LEU A 23 7.30 7.85 -8.26
N PRO A 24 6.22 7.56 -7.49
CA PRO A 24 4.98 7.04 -8.05
C PRO A 24 4.33 8.00 -9.05
N VAL A 25 4.36 9.30 -8.76
CA VAL A 25 3.85 10.32 -9.68
C VAL A 25 4.68 10.33 -10.97
N LEU A 26 6.00 10.30 -10.87
CA LEU A 26 6.89 10.24 -12.02
C LEU A 26 6.64 8.97 -12.86
N VAL A 27 6.55 7.81 -12.22
CA VAL A 27 6.23 6.54 -12.89
C VAL A 27 4.90 6.63 -13.62
N PHE A 28 3.87 7.18 -12.97
CA PHE A 28 2.57 7.38 -13.62
C PHE A 28 2.66 8.32 -14.84
N LEU A 29 3.37 9.43 -14.72
CA LEU A 29 3.54 10.38 -15.83
C LEU A 29 4.31 9.74 -16.99
N VAL A 30 5.42 9.06 -16.72
CA VAL A 30 6.20 8.34 -17.73
C VAL A 30 5.32 7.26 -18.40
N TRP A 31 4.58 6.48 -17.62
CA TRP A 31 3.64 5.49 -18.14
C TRP A 31 2.63 6.14 -19.08
N LYS A 32 1.97 7.20 -18.64
CA LYS A 32 0.92 7.90 -19.40
C LYS A 32 1.45 8.54 -20.68
N PHE A 33 2.58 9.23 -20.62
CA PHE A 33 3.06 10.02 -21.77
C PHE A 33 3.95 9.24 -22.73
N LYS A 34 4.77 8.31 -22.22
CA LYS A 34 5.75 7.59 -23.03
C LYS A 34 5.22 6.23 -23.51
N PHE A 35 4.60 5.46 -22.65
CA PHE A 35 4.19 4.09 -22.94
C PHE A 35 2.69 3.94 -23.26
N CYS A 36 1.83 4.77 -22.71
CA CYS A 36 0.40 4.63 -22.85
C CYS A 36 -0.35 5.96 -22.86
N ARG A 37 -0.37 6.62 -24.02
CA ARG A 37 -1.10 7.89 -24.22
C ARG A 37 -2.61 7.82 -23.94
N GLY A 38 -3.19 6.62 -23.82
CA GLY A 38 -4.60 6.39 -23.48
C GLY A 38 -4.83 5.97 -22.02
N ALA A 39 -3.80 5.98 -21.15
CA ALA A 39 -3.95 5.63 -19.73
C ALA A 39 -4.89 6.62 -19.03
N LYS A 40 -5.93 6.08 -18.39
CA LYS A 40 -6.91 6.85 -17.64
C LYS A 40 -6.45 6.95 -16.18
N LEU A 41 -6.67 8.10 -15.58
CA LEU A 41 -6.31 8.33 -14.16
C LEU A 41 -7.18 7.50 -13.20
N PHE A 42 -8.43 7.24 -13.58
CA PHE A 42 -9.40 6.59 -12.71
C PHE A 42 -8.93 5.24 -12.14
N PRO A 43 -8.36 4.29 -12.92
CA PRO A 43 -7.81 3.06 -12.34
C PRO A 43 -6.71 3.29 -11.32
N ALA A 44 -5.84 4.30 -11.49
CA ALA A 44 -4.82 4.62 -10.51
C ALA A 44 -5.43 5.13 -9.19
N VAL A 45 -6.43 6.00 -9.27
CA VAL A 45 -7.16 6.47 -8.09
C VAL A 45 -7.85 5.32 -7.37
N VAL A 46 -8.51 4.42 -8.12
CA VAL A 46 -9.14 3.22 -7.52
C VAL A 46 -8.08 2.34 -6.86
N GLY A 47 -6.91 2.15 -7.47
CA GLY A 47 -5.81 1.39 -6.88
C GLY A 47 -5.34 1.98 -5.55
N ALA A 48 -5.08 3.29 -5.51
CA ALA A 48 -4.69 4.02 -4.30
C ALA A 48 -5.74 3.92 -3.18
N VAL A 49 -7.02 4.16 -3.51
CA VAL A 49 -8.12 4.07 -2.54
C VAL A 49 -8.29 2.63 -2.03
N THR A 50 -8.17 1.63 -2.91
CA THR A 50 -8.25 0.22 -2.52
C THR A 50 -7.16 -0.14 -1.50
N PHE A 51 -5.92 0.28 -1.72
CA PHE A 51 -4.83 0.07 -0.77
C PHE A 51 -5.15 0.69 0.59
N VAL A 52 -5.53 1.96 0.61
CA VAL A 52 -5.86 2.66 1.87
C VAL A 52 -6.99 1.96 2.62
N VAL A 53 -8.06 1.60 1.94
CA VAL A 53 -9.23 0.98 2.60
C VAL A 53 -8.90 -0.43 3.08
N PHE A 54 -8.30 -1.28 2.26
CA PHE A 54 -8.10 -2.69 2.59
C PHE A 54 -6.83 -2.93 3.40
N ALA A 55 -5.69 -2.36 3.00
CA ALA A 55 -4.41 -2.61 3.66
C ALA A 55 -4.18 -1.73 4.89
N GLN A 56 -4.67 -0.48 4.89
CA GLN A 56 -4.47 0.40 6.05
C GLN A 56 -5.62 0.33 7.05
N VAL A 57 -6.88 0.38 6.59
CA VAL A 57 -8.04 0.46 7.50
C VAL A 57 -8.53 -0.93 7.90
N LEU A 58 -8.93 -1.77 6.94
CA LEU A 58 -9.56 -3.05 7.25
C LEU A 58 -8.58 -4.07 7.82
N GLU A 59 -7.37 -4.16 7.28
CA GLU A 59 -6.31 -5.02 7.80
C GLU A 59 -5.80 -4.54 9.17
N GLY A 60 -5.93 -3.24 9.46
CA GLY A 60 -5.58 -2.66 10.77
C GLY A 60 -6.30 -3.32 11.94
N VAL A 61 -7.54 -3.79 11.74
CA VAL A 61 -8.32 -4.45 12.81
C VAL A 61 -7.67 -5.78 13.24
N PRO A 62 -7.46 -6.78 12.36
CA PRO A 62 -6.76 -8.00 12.74
C PRO A 62 -5.30 -7.76 13.14
N LYS A 63 -4.61 -6.79 12.55
CA LYS A 63 -3.26 -6.40 13.01
C LYS A 63 -3.26 -5.96 14.46
N ALA A 64 -4.22 -5.19 14.90
CA ALA A 64 -4.35 -4.76 16.31
C ALA A 64 -4.55 -5.97 17.25
N ILE A 65 -5.28 -7.00 16.83
CA ILE A 65 -5.51 -8.22 17.61
C ILE A 65 -4.22 -9.05 17.72
N PHE A 66 -3.54 -9.29 16.60
CA PHE A 66 -2.37 -10.18 16.56
C PHE A 66 -1.07 -9.51 16.99
N PHE A 67 -0.92 -8.19 16.81
CA PHE A 67 0.33 -7.46 17.07
C PHE A 67 0.20 -6.39 18.16
N GLY A 68 -0.99 -6.19 18.74
CA GLY A 68 -1.23 -5.14 19.73
C GLY A 68 -0.66 -5.40 21.13
N GLY A 69 -0.14 -6.61 21.42
CA GLY A 69 0.53 -6.95 22.69
C GLY A 69 -0.39 -7.14 23.91
N GLY A 70 -1.71 -6.91 23.77
CA GLY A 70 -2.65 -6.95 24.89
C GLY A 70 -3.24 -8.33 25.23
N THR A 71 -2.96 -9.36 24.43
CA THR A 71 -3.49 -10.72 24.61
C THR A 71 -2.38 -11.76 24.63
N GLY A 72 -2.65 -12.94 25.18
CA GLY A 72 -1.69 -14.05 25.14
C GLY A 72 -1.33 -14.48 23.71
N VAL A 73 -2.28 -14.37 22.76
CA VAL A 73 -2.03 -14.65 21.36
C VAL A 73 -1.06 -13.62 20.76
N SER A 74 -1.29 -12.34 21.01
CA SER A 74 -0.39 -11.29 20.50
C SER A 74 1.02 -11.39 21.10
N GLN A 75 1.13 -11.71 22.38
CA GLN A 75 2.44 -11.94 23.04
C GLN A 75 3.17 -13.13 22.41
N TYR A 76 2.47 -14.25 22.14
CA TYR A 76 3.05 -15.37 21.41
C TYR A 76 3.55 -14.97 20.03
N VAL A 77 2.73 -14.27 19.25
CA VAL A 77 3.09 -13.80 17.91
C VAL A 77 4.31 -12.89 17.95
N LEU A 78 4.35 -11.93 18.88
CA LEU A 78 5.45 -10.97 19.00
C LEU A 78 6.78 -11.62 19.47
N THR A 79 6.70 -12.73 20.19
CA THR A 79 7.91 -13.44 20.68
C THR A 79 8.42 -14.50 19.70
N HIS A 80 7.63 -14.88 18.69
CA HIS A 80 8.00 -15.91 17.71
C HIS A 80 8.07 -15.32 16.29
N ALA A 81 9.28 -15.05 15.81
CA ALA A 81 9.51 -14.41 14.51
C ALA A 81 8.80 -15.09 13.33
N TRP A 82 8.74 -16.42 13.33
CA TRP A 82 8.03 -17.17 12.28
C TRP A 82 6.51 -16.89 12.29
N ALA A 83 5.89 -16.85 13.48
CA ALA A 83 4.47 -16.56 13.64
C ALA A 83 4.15 -15.11 13.24
N TYR A 84 5.01 -14.17 13.66
CA TYR A 84 4.93 -12.77 13.26
C TYR A 84 4.94 -12.62 11.75
N THR A 85 5.94 -13.21 11.09
CA THR A 85 6.09 -13.12 9.63
C THR A 85 4.92 -13.81 8.91
N LEU A 86 4.56 -15.04 9.32
CA LEU A 86 3.49 -15.79 8.66
C LEU A 86 2.15 -15.06 8.75
N ILE A 87 1.77 -14.61 9.94
CA ILE A 87 0.50 -13.92 10.14
C ILE A 87 0.50 -12.57 9.40
N GLY A 88 1.61 -11.80 9.48
CA GLY A 88 1.73 -10.54 8.75
C GLY A 88 1.58 -10.71 7.24
N CYS A 89 2.29 -11.66 6.65
CA CYS A 89 2.19 -11.94 5.21
C CYS A 89 0.80 -12.44 4.80
N LEU A 90 0.16 -13.29 5.61
CA LEU A 90 -1.19 -13.79 5.32
C LEU A 90 -2.22 -12.66 5.39
N LEU A 91 -2.16 -11.80 6.40
CA LEU A 91 -3.06 -10.67 6.51
C LEU A 91 -2.90 -9.74 5.30
N ALA A 92 -1.69 -9.28 5.01
CA ALA A 92 -1.43 -8.42 3.87
C ALA A 92 -1.93 -9.06 2.57
N GLY A 93 -1.53 -10.30 2.28
CA GLY A 93 -1.94 -11.01 1.07
C GLY A 93 -3.46 -11.14 0.93
N VAL A 94 -4.15 -11.53 1.99
CA VAL A 94 -5.63 -11.70 1.95
C VAL A 94 -6.33 -10.37 1.73
N PHE A 95 -6.00 -9.33 2.51
CA PHE A 95 -6.68 -8.05 2.39
C PHE A 95 -6.39 -7.34 1.07
N GLU A 96 -5.16 -7.40 0.59
CA GLU A 96 -4.81 -6.82 -0.71
C GLU A 96 -5.49 -7.55 -1.87
N GLU A 97 -5.49 -8.90 -1.88
CA GLU A 97 -6.12 -9.67 -2.95
C GLU A 97 -7.65 -9.51 -2.94
N VAL A 98 -8.28 -9.52 -1.77
CA VAL A 98 -9.73 -9.26 -1.66
C VAL A 98 -10.03 -7.84 -2.14
N GLY A 99 -9.26 -6.85 -1.73
CA GLY A 99 -9.41 -5.47 -2.18
C GLY A 99 -9.28 -5.34 -3.69
N ARG A 100 -8.25 -5.94 -4.27
CA ARG A 100 -8.00 -5.99 -5.71
C ARG A 100 -9.16 -6.67 -6.46
N TYR A 101 -9.59 -7.83 -5.98
CA TYR A 101 -10.72 -8.55 -6.57
C TYR A 101 -12.00 -7.70 -6.61
N LEU A 102 -12.34 -7.07 -5.49
CA LEU A 102 -13.54 -6.24 -5.38
C LEU A 102 -13.42 -4.98 -6.26
N ALA A 103 -12.26 -4.35 -6.32
CA ALA A 103 -12.00 -3.20 -7.18
C ALA A 103 -12.26 -3.55 -8.65
N PHE A 104 -11.67 -4.64 -9.15
CA PHE A 104 -11.88 -5.06 -10.55
C PHE A 104 -13.29 -5.59 -10.80
N ARG A 105 -13.88 -6.29 -9.84
CA ARG A 105 -15.23 -6.86 -9.99
C ARG A 105 -16.33 -5.80 -10.01
N PHE A 106 -16.19 -4.72 -9.24
CA PHE A 106 -17.26 -3.74 -9.05
C PHE A 106 -16.95 -2.37 -9.64
N LEU A 107 -15.77 -1.82 -9.37
CA LEU A 107 -15.42 -0.45 -9.76
C LEU A 107 -14.83 -0.36 -11.16
N LEU A 108 -14.01 -1.33 -11.55
CA LEU A 108 -13.28 -1.35 -12.82
C LEU A 108 -13.89 -2.30 -13.86
N LYS A 109 -15.16 -2.64 -13.77
CA LYS A 109 -15.85 -3.55 -14.72
C LYS A 109 -15.69 -3.15 -16.20
N ARG A 110 -15.58 -1.85 -16.50
CA ARG A 110 -15.42 -1.30 -17.84
C ARG A 110 -13.95 -1.10 -18.26
N TYR A 111 -13.03 -1.40 -17.35
CA TYR A 111 -11.59 -1.21 -17.52
C TYR A 111 -10.91 -2.58 -17.66
N THR A 112 -11.11 -3.23 -18.82
CA THR A 112 -10.67 -4.61 -19.05
C THR A 112 -9.34 -4.73 -19.78
N ASN A 113 -8.74 -3.60 -20.14
CA ASN A 113 -7.48 -3.59 -20.86
C ASN A 113 -6.28 -3.80 -19.92
N ARG A 114 -5.21 -4.41 -20.42
CA ARG A 114 -3.93 -4.54 -19.69
C ARG A 114 -3.40 -3.19 -19.18
N ARG A 115 -3.64 -2.11 -19.95
CA ARG A 115 -3.25 -0.74 -19.58
C ARG A 115 -3.92 -0.27 -18.27
N ASP A 116 -5.19 -0.60 -18.12
CA ASP A 116 -5.97 -0.22 -16.94
C ASP A 116 -5.47 -0.99 -15.70
N ALA A 117 -5.12 -2.28 -15.86
CA ALA A 117 -4.53 -3.10 -14.79
C ALA A 117 -3.16 -2.56 -14.33
N VAL A 118 -2.28 -2.19 -15.28
CA VAL A 118 -0.99 -1.56 -14.95
C VAL A 118 -1.20 -0.20 -14.26
N THR A 119 -2.13 0.60 -14.76
CA THR A 119 -2.44 1.91 -14.17
C THR A 119 -2.99 1.76 -12.75
N TYR A 120 -3.85 0.76 -12.51
CA TYR A 120 -4.30 0.41 -11.16
C TYR A 120 -3.12 0.05 -10.24
N GLY A 121 -2.21 -0.82 -10.73
CA GLY A 121 -1.01 -1.24 -9.98
C GLY A 121 -0.09 -0.08 -9.62
N ILE A 122 0.08 0.90 -10.53
CA ILE A 122 0.86 2.12 -10.25
C ILE A 122 0.19 2.95 -9.14
N GLY A 123 -1.13 3.05 -9.11
CA GLY A 123 -1.85 3.76 -8.06
C GLY A 123 -1.78 3.02 -6.72
N HIS A 124 -1.98 1.71 -6.71
CA HIS A 124 -1.93 0.85 -5.53
C HIS A 124 -0.53 0.86 -4.90
N GLY A 125 0.50 0.47 -5.65
CA GLY A 125 1.87 0.44 -5.15
C GLY A 125 2.48 1.83 -4.92
N GLY A 126 1.96 2.86 -5.59
CA GLY A 126 2.41 4.23 -5.38
C GLY A 126 1.96 4.85 -4.05
N ILE A 127 0.89 4.34 -3.45
CA ILE A 127 0.46 4.75 -2.10
C ILE A 127 1.17 3.91 -1.02
N GLU A 128 1.58 2.69 -1.35
CA GLU A 128 2.32 1.81 -0.46
C GLU A 128 3.76 2.29 -0.24
N ALA A 129 4.38 2.90 -1.25
CA ALA A 129 5.78 3.35 -1.23
C ALA A 129 6.01 4.53 -0.28
#